data_d7fc1341bc8d51064ec671823e02d49c
#
_entry.id   d7fc1341bc8d51064ec671823e02d49c
#
_cell.length_a   1.000
_cell.length_b   1.000
_cell.length_c   1.000
_cell.angle_alpha   90.00
_cell.angle_beta   90.00
_cell.angle_gamma   90.00
#
_symmetry.space_group_name_H-M   'P 1'
#
loop_
_entity.id
_entity.type
_entity.pdbx_description
1 polymer ?
#
loop_
_entity_poly.entity_id
_entity_poly.type
_entity_poly.pdbx_seq_one_letter_code
_entity_poly.pdbx_strand_id
1 'polypeptide(L)'
;MKIWNKIPIKDNGDKLIAIPSYLKFLDPHPYFHLGAPYKDKTSIWKLREEVVNRLVKVNDYLISKSSFNLLIYDSWRPLEVQEFMFKRAFLLECEKSDIDISFENIKSYPSILKKVEKFWAYPSYDTRFPPPHSTGGALDVCLSDKDGNLIEMGSMVDQMDETSNPYFYANIKNEEAIIWNSRRNLLREIMTKFGFAQHPNEWWHFSYGDQLWAWKNKKANALYGKI
;
A
#
# COMPACT_ATOMS: atom_id res chain seq x y z
N MET A 1 3.33 14.20 -10.92
CA MET A 1 4.30 14.08 -9.80
C MET A 1 3.58 14.40 -8.52
N LYS A 2 3.66 13.54 -7.50
CA LYS A 2 3.03 13.75 -6.18
C LYS A 2 3.81 14.81 -5.38
N ILE A 3 3.12 15.50 -4.47
CA ILE A 3 3.75 16.60 -3.68
C ILE A 3 4.93 16.10 -2.83
N TRP A 4 4.87 14.89 -2.32
CA TRP A 4 5.92 14.28 -1.50
C TRP A 4 7.17 13.87 -2.28
N ASN A 5 7.09 13.74 -3.60
CA ASN A 5 8.26 13.46 -4.44
C ASN A 5 9.33 14.58 -4.40
N LYS A 6 8.97 15.75 -3.86
CA LYS A 6 9.94 16.86 -3.65
C LYS A 6 10.85 16.65 -2.44
N ILE A 7 10.52 15.70 -1.55
CA ILE A 7 11.33 15.40 -0.36
C ILE A 7 12.60 14.64 -0.81
N PRO A 8 13.80 15.12 -0.51
CA PRO A 8 15.02 14.42 -0.85
C PRO A 8 15.15 13.11 -0.06
N ILE A 9 15.83 12.14 -0.64
CA ILE A 9 16.09 10.84 -0.01
C ILE A 9 17.52 10.82 0.51
N LYS A 10 17.68 10.43 1.78
CA LYS A 10 18.94 10.09 2.40
C LYS A 10 18.81 8.69 2.99
N ASP A 11 19.05 7.68 2.14
CA ASP A 11 18.93 6.28 2.56
C ASP A 11 19.86 5.98 3.73
N ASN A 12 19.31 5.42 4.78
CA ASN A 12 20.03 5.11 6.02
C ASN A 12 20.69 3.72 6.01
N GLY A 13 20.54 2.96 4.91
CA GLY A 13 21.11 1.63 4.75
C GLY A 13 20.39 0.51 5.51
N ASP A 14 19.19 0.77 6.04
CA ASP A 14 18.37 -0.23 6.71
C ASP A 14 18.07 -1.41 5.77
N LYS A 15 18.24 -2.65 6.26
CA LYS A 15 18.20 -3.86 5.44
C LYS A 15 16.78 -4.27 5.10
N LEU A 16 16.61 -4.86 3.92
CA LEU A 16 15.38 -5.57 3.55
C LEU A 16 15.42 -6.96 4.18
N ILE A 17 14.49 -7.23 5.10
CA ILE A 17 14.39 -8.53 5.80
C ILE A 17 13.03 -9.17 5.58
N ALA A 18 12.96 -10.49 5.78
CA ALA A 18 11.70 -11.22 5.75
C ALA A 18 10.79 -10.79 6.93
N ILE A 19 9.50 -10.65 6.64
CA ILE A 19 8.49 -10.44 7.68
C ILE A 19 8.29 -11.76 8.42
N PRO A 20 8.20 -11.77 9.76
CA PRO A 20 8.02 -12.99 10.55
C PRO A 20 6.78 -13.79 10.14
N SER A 21 6.91 -15.10 9.98
CA SER A 21 5.86 -16.00 9.48
C SER A 21 4.67 -16.17 10.42
N TYR A 22 4.77 -15.74 11.68
CA TYR A 22 3.64 -15.76 12.62
C TYR A 22 2.66 -14.61 12.40
N LEU A 23 3.03 -13.56 11.65
CA LEU A 23 2.10 -12.54 11.19
C LEU A 23 1.19 -13.14 10.09
N LYS A 24 0.00 -12.60 9.96
CA LYS A 24 -0.95 -13.06 8.95
C LYS A 24 -0.67 -12.41 7.60
N PHE A 25 -0.68 -13.22 6.56
CA PHE A 25 -0.52 -12.78 5.17
C PHE A 25 -1.74 -13.19 4.36
N LEU A 26 -2.07 -12.42 3.34
CA LEU A 26 -3.04 -12.87 2.36
C LEU A 26 -2.42 -13.98 1.49
N ASP A 27 -3.02 -15.17 1.53
CA ASP A 27 -2.57 -16.34 0.76
C ASP A 27 -3.74 -16.88 -0.09
N PRO A 28 -3.57 -17.04 -1.41
CA PRO A 28 -2.37 -16.71 -2.19
C PRO A 28 -2.10 -15.21 -2.28
N HIS A 29 -0.82 -14.82 -2.40
CA HIS A 29 -0.44 -13.42 -2.61
C HIS A 29 -1.14 -12.86 -3.86
N PRO A 30 -1.88 -11.74 -3.76
CA PRO A 30 -2.78 -11.29 -4.83
C PRO A 30 -2.07 -11.03 -6.15
N TYR A 31 -0.90 -10.37 -6.13
CA TYR A 31 -0.19 -10.04 -7.37
C TYR A 31 0.59 -11.22 -7.94
N PHE A 32 1.12 -12.08 -7.08
CA PHE A 32 1.75 -13.32 -7.54
C PHE A 32 0.73 -14.22 -8.25
N HIS A 33 -0.47 -14.32 -7.70
CA HIS A 33 -1.58 -15.08 -8.33
C HIS A 33 -1.98 -14.51 -9.70
N LEU A 34 -1.84 -13.20 -9.90
CA LEU A 34 -2.08 -12.52 -11.18
C LEU A 34 -0.94 -12.69 -12.19
N GLY A 35 0.14 -13.39 -11.83
CA GLY A 35 1.31 -13.58 -12.69
C GLY A 35 2.34 -12.46 -12.65
N ALA A 36 2.31 -11.60 -11.62
CA ALA A 36 3.33 -10.56 -11.45
C ALA A 36 4.75 -11.18 -11.35
N PRO A 37 5.77 -10.55 -11.95
CA PRO A 37 7.10 -11.16 -12.16
C PRO A 37 7.97 -11.10 -10.90
N TYR A 38 7.51 -11.68 -9.79
CA TYR A 38 8.35 -11.92 -8.65
C TYR A 38 9.39 -12.99 -8.97
N LYS A 39 10.65 -12.71 -8.70
CA LYS A 39 11.75 -13.64 -9.01
C LYS A 39 11.70 -14.91 -8.17
N ASP A 40 11.17 -14.82 -6.97
CA ASP A 40 11.12 -15.92 -6.00
C ASP A 40 9.94 -15.72 -5.04
N LYS A 41 9.19 -16.80 -4.77
CA LYS A 41 8.08 -16.79 -3.81
C LYS A 41 8.53 -16.42 -2.39
N THR A 42 9.75 -16.79 -2.01
CA THR A 42 10.32 -16.50 -0.69
C THR A 42 10.71 -15.03 -0.51
N SER A 43 10.81 -14.28 -1.61
CA SER A 43 11.20 -12.87 -1.61
C SER A 43 10.02 -11.89 -1.52
N ILE A 44 8.78 -12.39 -1.52
CA ILE A 44 7.58 -11.55 -1.62
C ILE A 44 7.35 -10.76 -0.32
N TRP A 45 7.41 -11.44 0.82
CA TRP A 45 7.08 -10.86 2.11
C TRP A 45 8.33 -10.28 2.81
N LYS A 46 8.76 -9.11 2.37
CA LYS A 46 9.92 -8.40 2.93
C LYS A 46 9.61 -6.93 3.13
N LEU A 47 10.25 -6.32 4.14
CA LEU A 47 10.24 -4.89 4.39
C LEU A 47 11.60 -4.47 4.99
N ARG A 48 11.87 -3.17 5.07
CA ARG A 48 13.01 -2.65 5.83
C ARG A 48 12.90 -3.10 7.29
N GLU A 49 14.03 -3.40 7.93
CA GLU A 49 14.08 -3.99 9.28
C GLU A 49 13.33 -3.17 10.31
N GLU A 50 13.49 -1.86 10.33
CA GLU A 50 12.76 -0.99 11.25
C GLU A 50 11.23 -1.00 10.96
N VAL A 51 10.82 -1.16 9.70
CA VAL A 51 9.41 -1.30 9.33
C VAL A 51 8.84 -2.60 9.89
N VAL A 52 9.58 -3.71 9.76
CA VAL A 52 9.21 -5.01 10.35
C VAL A 52 9.08 -4.91 11.86
N ASN A 53 10.07 -4.29 12.54
CA ASN A 53 10.06 -4.11 14.00
C ASN A 53 8.83 -3.33 14.49
N ARG A 54 8.41 -2.32 13.73
CA ARG A 54 7.18 -1.55 14.04
C ARG A 54 5.93 -2.37 13.77
N LEU A 55 5.91 -3.12 12.66
CA LEU A 55 4.77 -3.94 12.27
C LEU A 55 4.45 -5.03 13.32
N VAL A 56 5.49 -5.65 13.88
CA VAL A 56 5.34 -6.60 15.01
C VAL A 56 4.64 -5.91 16.19
N LYS A 57 5.13 -4.72 16.60
CA LYS A 57 4.51 -3.96 17.70
C LYS A 57 3.07 -3.54 17.40
N VAL A 58 2.76 -3.20 16.13
CA VAL A 58 1.38 -2.92 15.69
C VAL A 58 0.49 -4.13 15.91
N ASN A 59 0.92 -5.30 15.42
CA ASN A 59 0.15 -6.53 15.55
C ASN A 59 -0.09 -6.92 17.02
N ASP A 60 0.96 -6.91 17.86
CA ASP A 60 0.87 -7.24 19.28
C ASP A 60 -0.10 -6.30 20.01
N TYR A 61 -0.01 -5.01 19.69
CA TYR A 61 -0.91 -4.00 20.29
C TYR A 61 -2.36 -4.20 19.80
N LEU A 62 -2.58 -4.45 18.51
CA LEU A 62 -3.91 -4.70 17.93
C LEU A 62 -4.59 -5.90 18.61
N ILE A 63 -3.88 -7.02 18.75
CA ILE A 63 -4.37 -8.23 19.44
C ILE A 63 -4.70 -7.93 20.92
N SER A 64 -3.91 -7.10 21.58
CA SER A 64 -4.17 -6.72 22.98
C SER A 64 -5.40 -5.82 23.18
N LYS A 65 -5.88 -5.16 22.13
CA LYS A 65 -6.96 -4.16 22.17
C LYS A 65 -8.23 -4.56 21.45
N SER A 66 -8.18 -5.60 20.63
CA SER A 66 -9.32 -6.03 19.82
C SER A 66 -9.30 -7.54 19.58
N SER A 67 -10.35 -8.06 18.97
CA SER A 67 -10.41 -9.44 18.48
C SER A 67 -9.81 -9.61 17.07
N PHE A 68 -9.20 -8.57 16.52
CA PHE A 68 -8.62 -8.59 15.18
C PHE A 68 -7.13 -8.86 15.19
N ASN A 69 -6.63 -9.39 14.08
CA ASN A 69 -5.22 -9.48 13.76
C ASN A 69 -4.92 -8.53 12.58
N LEU A 70 -3.66 -8.12 12.47
CA LEU A 70 -3.18 -7.45 11.27
C LEU A 70 -2.96 -8.49 10.18
N LEU A 71 -3.49 -8.23 8.98
CA LEU A 71 -3.25 -9.04 7.80
C LEU A 71 -2.49 -8.22 6.76
N ILE A 72 -1.36 -8.74 6.32
CA ILE A 72 -0.51 -8.11 5.32
C ILE A 72 -1.02 -8.53 3.95
N TYR A 73 -1.41 -7.55 3.15
CA TYR A 73 -1.92 -7.74 1.80
C TYR A 73 -0.82 -7.62 0.75
N ASP A 74 0.08 -6.64 0.90
CA ASP A 74 1.28 -6.44 0.07
C ASP A 74 2.38 -5.77 0.88
N SER A 75 3.64 -5.94 0.44
CA SER A 75 4.82 -5.42 1.14
C SER A 75 5.84 -4.85 0.14
N TRP A 76 7.11 -5.20 0.22
CA TRP A 76 8.09 -4.77 -0.77
C TRP A 76 7.74 -5.28 -2.17
N ARG A 77 7.74 -4.36 -3.11
CA ARG A 77 7.38 -4.62 -4.50
C ARG A 77 8.56 -4.25 -5.40
N PRO A 78 9.22 -5.22 -6.04
CA PRO A 78 10.20 -4.95 -7.09
C PRO A 78 9.63 -4.02 -8.17
N LEU A 79 10.47 -3.23 -8.81
CA LEU A 79 9.99 -2.26 -9.79
C LEU A 79 9.31 -2.92 -11.00
N GLU A 80 9.77 -4.10 -11.39
CA GLU A 80 9.16 -4.90 -12.47
C GLU A 80 7.74 -5.33 -12.11
N VAL A 81 7.49 -5.66 -10.84
CA VAL A 81 6.14 -5.97 -10.32
C VAL A 81 5.28 -4.70 -10.28
N GLN A 82 5.84 -3.58 -9.84
CA GLN A 82 5.15 -2.29 -9.88
C GLN A 82 4.73 -1.92 -11.30
N GLU A 83 5.61 -2.13 -12.28
CA GLU A 83 5.32 -1.88 -13.69
C GLU A 83 4.20 -2.80 -14.21
N PHE A 84 4.26 -4.10 -13.89
CA PHE A 84 3.22 -5.07 -14.25
C PHE A 84 1.85 -4.65 -13.69
N MET A 85 1.77 -4.30 -12.41
CA MET A 85 0.51 -3.92 -11.77
C MET A 85 -0.03 -2.59 -12.32
N PHE A 86 0.85 -1.62 -12.56
CA PHE A 86 0.47 -0.35 -13.18
C PHE A 86 -0.11 -0.54 -14.59
N LYS A 87 0.55 -1.37 -15.42
CA LYS A 87 0.06 -1.75 -16.74
C LYS A 87 -1.29 -2.42 -16.68
N ARG A 88 -1.45 -3.38 -15.78
CA ARG A 88 -2.71 -4.08 -15.58
C ARG A 88 -3.84 -3.12 -15.17
N ALA A 89 -3.59 -2.25 -14.20
CA ALA A 89 -4.57 -1.26 -13.74
C ALA A 89 -4.99 -0.31 -14.88
N PHE A 90 -4.02 0.10 -15.71
CA PHE A 90 -4.28 0.94 -16.87
C PHE A 90 -5.17 0.25 -17.91
N LEU A 91 -4.86 -0.99 -18.26
CA LEU A 91 -5.64 -1.78 -19.24
C LEU A 91 -7.07 -2.03 -18.74
N LEU A 92 -7.26 -2.36 -17.46
CA LEU A 92 -8.58 -2.53 -16.86
C LEU A 92 -9.43 -1.24 -16.92
N GLU A 93 -8.80 -0.06 -16.74
CA GLU A 93 -9.52 1.21 -16.88
C GLU A 93 -9.84 1.55 -18.33
N CYS A 94 -9.03 1.10 -19.27
CA CYS A 94 -9.34 1.20 -20.70
C CYS A 94 -10.55 0.34 -21.07
N GLU A 95 -10.55 -0.94 -20.65
CA GLU A 95 -11.70 -1.84 -20.84
C GLU A 95 -13.00 -1.25 -20.31
N LYS A 96 -13.00 -0.71 -19.08
CA LYS A 96 -14.18 -0.05 -18.48
C LYS A 96 -14.68 1.16 -19.28
N SER A 97 -13.83 1.72 -20.13
CA SER A 97 -14.11 2.91 -20.94
C SER A 97 -14.36 2.58 -22.40
N ASP A 98 -14.50 1.28 -22.78
CA ASP A 98 -14.62 0.78 -24.15
C ASP A 98 -13.52 1.27 -25.09
N ILE A 99 -12.31 1.41 -24.55
CA ILE A 99 -11.13 1.87 -25.31
C ILE A 99 -10.23 0.68 -25.61
N ASP A 100 -10.13 0.34 -26.89
CA ASP A 100 -9.17 -0.69 -27.38
C ASP A 100 -7.77 -0.06 -27.52
N ILE A 101 -6.82 -0.51 -26.69
CA ILE A 101 -5.47 0.06 -26.64
C ILE A 101 -4.41 -1.01 -26.64
N SER A 102 -3.36 -0.80 -27.48
CA SER A 102 -2.05 -1.34 -27.20
C SER A 102 -1.32 -0.48 -26.16
N PHE A 103 -0.70 -1.08 -25.16
CA PHE A 103 -0.01 -0.38 -24.06
C PHE A 103 1.12 0.56 -24.53
N GLU A 104 1.55 0.46 -25.80
CA GLU A 104 2.67 1.23 -26.37
C GLU A 104 2.47 2.74 -26.33
N ASN A 105 1.22 3.22 -26.19
CA ASN A 105 0.86 4.64 -26.22
C ASN A 105 0.11 5.14 -24.97
N ILE A 106 0.47 4.65 -23.78
CA ILE A 106 -0.14 5.07 -22.50
C ILE A 106 -0.25 6.60 -22.34
N LYS A 107 0.71 7.35 -22.85
CA LYS A 107 0.74 8.83 -22.79
C LYS A 107 -0.32 9.49 -23.67
N SER A 108 -0.88 8.76 -24.65
CA SER A 108 -1.95 9.25 -25.51
C SER A 108 -3.32 9.29 -24.80
N TYR A 109 -3.40 8.69 -23.60
CA TYR A 109 -4.63 8.62 -22.80
C TYR A 109 -4.46 9.28 -21.43
N PRO A 110 -4.25 10.60 -21.39
CA PRO A 110 -3.87 11.31 -20.15
C PRO A 110 -4.95 11.27 -19.07
N SER A 111 -6.23 11.16 -19.42
CA SER A 111 -7.33 11.05 -18.47
C SER A 111 -7.30 9.72 -17.71
N ILE A 112 -7.10 8.61 -18.42
CA ILE A 112 -6.97 7.26 -17.83
C ILE A 112 -5.69 7.19 -17.01
N LEU A 113 -4.57 7.66 -17.59
CA LEU A 113 -3.30 7.70 -16.89
C LEU A 113 -3.42 8.47 -15.56
N LYS A 114 -4.05 9.63 -15.56
CA LYS A 114 -4.28 10.43 -14.34
C LYS A 114 -5.14 9.70 -13.30
N LYS A 115 -6.16 8.94 -13.77
CA LYS A 115 -7.00 8.13 -12.88
C LYS A 115 -6.19 7.01 -12.23
N VAL A 116 -5.40 6.27 -13.01
CA VAL A 116 -4.53 5.21 -12.50
C VAL A 116 -3.47 5.77 -11.55
N GLU A 117 -2.79 6.86 -11.93
CA GLU A 117 -1.77 7.50 -11.08
C GLU A 117 -2.31 8.02 -9.75
N LYS A 118 -3.62 8.17 -9.59
CA LYS A 118 -4.21 8.54 -8.29
C LYS A 118 -3.99 7.45 -7.24
N PHE A 119 -4.05 6.17 -7.66
CA PHE A 119 -3.98 4.98 -6.79
C PHE A 119 -2.67 4.19 -6.97
N TRP A 120 -2.14 4.11 -8.17
CA TRP A 120 -0.91 3.38 -8.47
C TRP A 120 0.24 4.36 -8.70
N ALA A 121 1.34 4.17 -7.97
CA ALA A 121 2.55 4.93 -8.24
C ALA A 121 3.10 4.57 -9.62
N TYR A 122 3.45 5.58 -10.42
CA TYR A 122 4.12 5.36 -11.70
C TYR A 122 5.42 4.57 -11.51
N PRO A 123 5.72 3.55 -12.31
CA PRO A 123 6.94 2.75 -12.18
C PRO A 123 8.16 3.57 -12.62
N SER A 124 8.75 4.31 -11.68
CA SER A 124 9.87 5.21 -11.94
C SER A 124 11.21 4.51 -11.70
N TYR A 125 12.07 4.53 -12.71
CA TYR A 125 13.47 4.11 -12.60
C TYR A 125 14.38 5.21 -12.02
N ASP A 126 13.89 6.43 -11.94
CA ASP A 126 14.60 7.55 -11.32
C ASP A 126 14.67 7.36 -9.81
N THR A 127 15.89 7.22 -9.29
CA THR A 127 16.13 7.01 -7.85
C THR A 127 15.67 8.15 -6.95
N ARG A 128 15.39 9.31 -7.53
CA ARG A 128 14.82 10.46 -6.81
C ARG A 128 13.32 10.30 -6.54
N PHE A 129 12.64 9.44 -7.29
CA PHE A 129 11.19 9.27 -7.27
C PHE A 129 10.77 7.80 -7.27
N PRO A 130 11.24 7.00 -6.30
CA PRO A 130 10.90 5.58 -6.24
C PRO A 130 9.42 5.41 -5.90
N PRO A 131 8.75 4.37 -6.46
CA PRO A 131 7.46 3.94 -5.95
C PRO A 131 7.57 3.57 -4.46
N PRO A 132 6.58 3.90 -3.61
CA PRO A 132 6.65 3.65 -2.17
C PRO A 132 7.02 2.22 -1.80
N HIS A 133 6.31 1.23 -2.34
CA HIS A 133 6.58 -0.20 -2.08
C HIS A 133 7.97 -0.66 -2.52
N SER A 134 8.52 -0.07 -3.59
CA SER A 134 9.88 -0.41 -4.06
C SER A 134 10.98 0.09 -3.14
N THR A 135 10.66 0.89 -2.11
CA THR A 135 11.60 1.31 -1.07
C THR A 135 11.72 0.31 0.08
N GLY A 136 10.76 -0.62 0.19
CA GLY A 136 10.60 -1.48 1.37
C GLY A 136 10.06 -0.75 2.61
N GLY A 137 9.64 0.51 2.45
CA GLY A 137 9.07 1.35 3.51
C GLY A 137 7.55 1.41 3.51
N ALA A 138 6.89 0.92 2.46
CA ALA A 138 5.44 0.91 2.33
C ALA A 138 4.86 -0.50 2.32
N LEU A 139 3.63 -0.63 2.81
CA LEU A 139 2.88 -1.88 2.85
C LEU A 139 1.39 -1.60 2.79
N ASP A 140 0.64 -2.59 2.30
CA ASP A 140 -0.81 -2.62 2.31
C ASP A 140 -1.28 -3.63 3.36
N VAL A 141 -2.19 -3.20 4.24
CA VAL A 141 -2.68 -3.99 5.36
C VAL A 141 -4.19 -3.90 5.52
N CYS A 142 -4.75 -4.99 6.04
CA CYS A 142 -6.14 -5.13 6.40
C CYS A 142 -6.26 -5.63 7.84
N LEU A 143 -7.50 -5.72 8.31
CA LEU A 143 -7.83 -6.49 9.50
C LEU A 143 -8.25 -7.91 9.10
N SER A 144 -7.93 -8.89 9.93
CA SER A 144 -8.47 -10.24 9.85
C SER A 144 -9.03 -10.68 11.20
N ASP A 145 -9.86 -11.71 11.17
CA ASP A 145 -10.23 -12.43 12.38
C ASP A 145 -9.07 -13.35 12.85
N LYS A 146 -9.30 -14.09 13.94
CA LYS A 146 -8.33 -15.04 14.50
C LYS A 146 -7.96 -16.17 13.54
N ASP A 147 -8.87 -16.52 12.64
CA ASP A 147 -8.70 -17.60 11.68
C ASP A 147 -7.99 -17.14 10.39
N GLY A 148 -7.81 -15.82 10.24
CA GLY A 148 -7.14 -15.19 9.08
C GLY A 148 -8.10 -14.75 7.98
N ASN A 149 -9.43 -14.82 8.20
CA ASN A 149 -10.40 -14.33 7.24
C ASN A 149 -10.40 -12.79 7.21
N LEU A 150 -10.46 -12.22 6.02
CA LEU A 150 -10.53 -10.78 5.84
C LEU A 150 -11.76 -10.18 6.51
N ILE A 151 -11.55 -9.11 7.24
CA ILE A 151 -12.63 -8.29 7.79
C ILE A 151 -13.03 -7.25 6.74
N GLU A 152 -14.33 -7.15 6.47
CA GLU A 152 -14.86 -6.16 5.54
C GLU A 152 -14.57 -4.73 5.99
N MET A 153 -14.04 -3.93 5.06
CA MET A 153 -13.61 -2.55 5.28
C MET A 153 -14.42 -1.55 4.43
N GLY A 154 -15.47 -2.03 3.73
CA GLY A 154 -16.33 -1.21 2.87
C GLY A 154 -15.84 -1.00 1.44
N SER A 155 -14.61 -1.38 1.15
CA SER A 155 -14.08 -1.53 -0.21
C SER A 155 -12.90 -2.49 -0.21
N MET A 156 -12.60 -3.05 -1.36
CA MET A 156 -11.43 -3.91 -1.55
C MET A 156 -10.14 -3.08 -1.55
N VAL A 157 -9.02 -3.72 -1.22
CA VAL A 157 -7.69 -3.17 -1.52
C VAL A 157 -7.56 -3.03 -3.04
N ASP A 158 -6.82 -2.04 -3.50
CA ASP A 158 -6.62 -1.68 -4.91
C ASP A 158 -7.87 -1.22 -5.67
N GLN A 159 -9.00 -1.02 -5.00
CA GLN A 159 -10.18 -0.44 -5.63
C GLN A 159 -9.92 1.02 -6.03
N MET A 160 -10.10 1.34 -7.32
CA MET A 160 -9.77 2.65 -7.88
C MET A 160 -10.99 3.58 -7.97
N ASP A 161 -11.66 3.79 -6.84
CA ASP A 161 -12.76 4.75 -6.71
C ASP A 161 -12.73 5.52 -5.39
N GLU A 162 -13.76 6.29 -5.12
CA GLU A 162 -13.86 7.15 -3.94
C GLU A 162 -13.97 6.39 -2.62
N THR A 163 -14.49 5.14 -2.65
CA THR A 163 -14.63 4.30 -1.45
C THR A 163 -13.28 3.89 -0.86
N SER A 164 -12.21 4.02 -1.62
CA SER A 164 -10.82 3.81 -1.16
C SER A 164 -10.32 4.89 -0.23
N ASN A 165 -10.94 6.09 -0.26
CA ASN A 165 -10.54 7.18 0.63
C ASN A 165 -10.70 6.76 2.10
N PRO A 166 -9.68 6.98 2.95
CA PRO A 166 -9.72 6.63 4.37
C PRO A 166 -10.94 7.13 5.14
N TYR A 167 -11.50 8.26 4.72
CA TYR A 167 -12.60 8.95 5.40
C TYR A 167 -13.93 8.87 4.65
N PHE A 168 -14.04 8.07 3.58
CA PHE A 168 -15.25 8.01 2.76
C PHE A 168 -16.51 7.75 3.59
N TYR A 169 -16.43 6.82 4.54
CA TYR A 169 -17.58 6.44 5.38
C TYR A 169 -17.78 7.32 6.62
N ALA A 170 -16.94 8.34 6.85
CA ALA A 170 -16.98 9.13 8.10
C ALA A 170 -18.32 9.85 8.36
N ASN A 171 -19.02 10.24 7.29
CA ASN A 171 -20.30 10.99 7.36
C ASN A 171 -21.53 10.20 6.89
N ILE A 172 -21.35 8.92 6.55
CA ILE A 172 -22.45 8.04 6.11
C ILE A 172 -23.04 7.36 7.35
N LYS A 173 -24.37 7.43 7.51
CA LYS A 173 -25.05 7.07 8.76
C LYS A 173 -25.75 5.70 8.75
N ASN A 174 -25.60 4.90 7.69
CA ASN A 174 -26.13 3.53 7.73
C ASN A 174 -25.26 2.63 8.61
N GLU A 175 -25.79 1.54 9.10
CA GLU A 175 -25.12 0.63 10.04
C GLU A 175 -23.80 0.07 9.47
N GLU A 176 -23.79 -0.35 8.22
CA GLU A 176 -22.60 -0.91 7.57
C GLU A 176 -21.48 0.13 7.47
N ALA A 177 -21.79 1.35 7.01
CA ALA A 177 -20.80 2.43 6.90
C ALA A 177 -20.20 2.81 8.25
N ILE A 178 -21.00 2.80 9.32
CA ILE A 178 -20.52 3.05 10.69
C ILE A 178 -19.52 1.97 11.10
N ILE A 179 -19.81 0.71 10.81
CA ILE A 179 -18.92 -0.42 11.11
C ILE A 179 -17.63 -0.28 10.31
N TRP A 180 -17.69 -0.04 8.99
CA TRP A 180 -16.50 0.10 8.14
C TRP A 180 -15.65 1.30 8.56
N ASN A 181 -16.27 2.43 8.87
CA ASN A 181 -15.57 3.61 9.38
C ASN A 181 -14.85 3.32 10.70
N SER A 182 -15.49 2.62 11.63
CA SER A 182 -14.90 2.22 12.90
C SER A 182 -13.67 1.33 12.70
N ARG A 183 -13.75 0.33 11.82
CA ARG A 183 -12.66 -0.58 11.48
C ARG A 183 -11.48 0.16 10.83
N ARG A 184 -11.75 1.06 9.88
CA ARG A 184 -10.72 1.90 9.23
C ARG A 184 -10.06 2.85 10.23
N ASN A 185 -10.82 3.42 11.15
CA ASN A 185 -10.30 4.27 12.21
C ASN A 185 -9.37 3.50 13.14
N LEU A 186 -9.79 2.31 13.59
CA LEU A 186 -8.98 1.43 14.42
C LEU A 186 -7.63 1.12 13.75
N LEU A 187 -7.66 0.67 12.48
CA LEU A 187 -6.44 0.37 11.73
C LEU A 187 -5.54 1.60 11.63
N ARG A 188 -6.10 2.75 11.24
CA ARG A 188 -5.35 4.01 11.11
C ARG A 188 -4.73 4.45 12.42
N GLU A 189 -5.49 4.44 13.52
CA GLU A 189 -5.03 4.86 14.84
C GLU A 189 -3.88 4.01 15.33
N ILE A 190 -3.98 2.69 15.19
CA ILE A 190 -2.92 1.79 15.61
C ILE A 190 -1.68 1.96 14.73
N MET A 191 -1.80 1.96 13.41
CA MET A 191 -0.67 2.14 12.52
C MET A 191 0.05 3.47 12.78
N THR A 192 -0.71 4.56 12.92
CA THR A 192 -0.12 5.90 13.18
C THR A 192 0.52 6.00 14.57
N LYS A 193 -0.03 5.33 15.58
CA LYS A 193 0.57 5.23 16.93
C LYS A 193 2.00 4.68 16.87
N PHE A 194 2.27 3.75 15.97
CA PHE A 194 3.61 3.18 15.77
C PHE A 194 4.43 3.89 14.68
N GLY A 195 4.01 5.09 14.29
CA GLY A 195 4.78 6.01 13.46
C GLY A 195 4.61 5.84 11.96
N PHE A 196 3.67 5.01 11.51
CA PHE A 196 3.31 4.92 10.09
C PHE A 196 2.51 6.15 9.63
N ALA A 197 2.62 6.49 8.37
CA ALA A 197 1.82 7.51 7.70
C ALA A 197 0.85 6.86 6.71
N GLN A 198 -0.46 7.14 6.84
CA GLN A 198 -1.46 6.61 5.90
C GLN A 198 -1.47 7.41 4.60
N HIS A 199 -1.64 6.73 3.47
CA HIS A 199 -1.84 7.36 2.17
C HIS A 199 -3.14 8.18 2.13
N PRO A 200 -3.16 9.38 1.51
CA PRO A 200 -4.34 10.24 1.56
C PRO A 200 -5.57 9.72 0.81
N ASN A 201 -5.39 8.81 -0.14
CA ASN A 201 -6.47 8.26 -0.98
C ASN A 201 -6.76 6.77 -0.73
N GLU A 202 -5.97 6.09 0.11
CA GLU A 202 -6.01 4.63 0.26
C GLU A 202 -6.05 4.27 1.74
N TRP A 203 -7.13 3.63 2.19
CA TRP A 203 -7.30 3.28 3.59
C TRP A 203 -6.36 2.17 4.06
N TRP A 204 -5.87 1.35 3.15
CA TRP A 204 -5.01 0.18 3.40
C TRP A 204 -3.52 0.49 3.39
N HIS A 205 -3.09 1.55 2.67
CA HIS A 205 -1.69 1.85 2.40
C HIS A 205 -1.05 2.69 3.52
N PHE A 206 0.01 2.16 4.07
CA PHE A 206 0.81 2.81 5.11
C PHE A 206 2.29 2.83 4.76
N SER A 207 2.95 3.90 5.10
CA SER A 207 4.38 4.14 4.85
C SER A 207 5.14 4.45 6.12
N TYR A 208 6.39 4.02 6.19
CA TYR A 208 7.39 4.49 7.13
C TYR A 208 8.73 4.69 6.41
N GLY A 209 9.37 5.83 6.61
CA GLY A 209 10.69 6.14 6.08
C GLY A 209 10.75 6.55 4.60
N ASP A 210 9.72 6.35 3.80
CA ASP A 210 9.64 6.80 2.41
C ASP A 210 9.29 8.29 2.27
N GLN A 211 9.17 8.79 1.04
CA GLN A 211 8.86 10.20 0.77
C GLN A 211 7.46 10.59 1.25
N LEU A 212 6.46 9.71 1.16
CA LEU A 212 5.10 9.96 1.67
C LEU A 212 5.12 10.14 3.19
N TRP A 213 5.80 9.24 3.90
CA TRP A 213 5.98 9.33 5.34
C TRP A 213 6.70 10.61 5.75
N ALA A 214 7.80 10.95 5.05
CA ALA A 214 8.57 12.14 5.34
C ALA A 214 7.74 13.42 5.16
N TRP A 215 6.93 13.49 4.10
CA TRP A 215 6.02 14.60 3.85
C TRP A 215 4.95 14.73 4.96
N LYS A 216 4.26 13.62 5.28
CA LYS A 216 3.22 13.60 6.33
C LYS A 216 3.75 14.03 7.69
N ASN A 217 4.98 13.63 8.02
CA ASN A 217 5.62 13.91 9.31
C ASN A 217 6.54 15.15 9.28
N LYS A 218 6.49 15.96 8.21
CA LYS A 218 7.28 17.19 8.07
C LYS A 218 8.79 16.96 8.27
N LYS A 219 9.30 15.82 7.79
CA LYS A 219 10.72 15.50 7.84
C LYS A 219 11.47 16.13 6.67
N ALA A 220 12.71 16.55 6.90
CA ALA A 220 13.55 17.14 5.86
C ALA A 220 13.96 16.13 4.77
N ASN A 221 14.06 14.84 5.11
CA ASN A 221 14.47 13.79 4.19
C ASN A 221 13.63 12.52 4.43
N ALA A 222 13.43 11.74 3.37
CA ALA A 222 13.05 10.34 3.47
C ALA A 222 14.28 9.50 3.86
N LEU A 223 14.04 8.38 4.55
CA LEU A 223 15.06 7.46 5.06
C LEU A 223 15.36 6.32 4.10
N TYR A 224 14.46 6.04 3.14
CA TYR A 224 14.50 4.88 2.28
C TYR A 224 14.42 5.24 0.80
N GLY A 225 15.42 4.82 0.04
CA GLY A 225 15.44 4.82 -1.41
C GLY A 225 14.95 3.49 -2.00
N LYS A 226 14.98 3.39 -3.31
CA LYS A 226 14.66 2.15 -4.03
C LYS A 226 15.71 1.06 -3.74
N ILE A 227 15.24 -0.16 -3.58
CA ILE A 227 16.05 -1.38 -3.48
C ILE A 227 16.08 -2.07 -4.84
#